data_6f324affbbc28dc3da5205b4be994920
#
_entry.id   6f324affbbc28dc3da5205b4be994920
#
_cell.length_a   1.000
_cell.length_b   1.000
_cell.length_c   1.000
_cell.angle_alpha   90.00
_cell.angle_beta   90.00
_cell.angle_gamma   90.00
#
_symmetry.space_group_name_H-M   'P 1'
#
loop_
_entity.id
_entity.type
_entity.pdbx_description
1 polymer ?
#
loop_
_entity_poly.entity_id
_entity_poly.type
_entity_poly.pdbx_seq_one_letter_code
_entity_poly.pdbx_strand_id
1 'polypeptide(L)'
;ALANVAGVNDDFSPVHETSDEVWDRVIAINLTGSFKLSRAVLPVMIAAGRGSIVNVASEAALRGNSSGTAYTVSKHGVLGLTRSTAFMYGPHGIRVNAVAPGGVATGIPMPEQVSPTGSARLAPFQQAIPSLATAEQLAASITFLLSDDGININGAVLPSDGGWSVQ
;
A
#
# COMPACT_ATOMS: atom_id res chain seq x y z
N ALA A 1 -0.19 -6.14 17.17
CA ALA A 1 -0.16 -6.10 15.70
C ALA A 1 -0.78 -4.79 15.20
N LEU A 2 -0.34 -4.32 14.02
CA LEU A 2 -0.88 -3.14 13.34
C LEU A 2 -1.09 -3.46 11.86
N ALA A 3 -2.28 -3.14 11.32
CA ALA A 3 -2.55 -3.12 9.90
C ALA A 3 -2.80 -1.66 9.45
N ASN A 4 -1.93 -1.11 8.63
CA ASN A 4 -2.12 0.19 7.99
C ASN A 4 -2.87 -0.01 6.66
N VAL A 5 -4.20 0.12 6.71
CA VAL A 5 -5.09 -0.16 5.57
C VAL A 5 -5.62 1.12 4.93
N ALA A 6 -5.74 2.21 5.70
CA ALA A 6 -6.31 3.46 5.22
C ALA A 6 -5.58 4.01 4.00
N GLY A 7 -6.33 4.46 3.02
CA GLY A 7 -5.80 5.05 1.81
C GLY A 7 -6.87 5.75 0.97
N VAL A 8 -6.43 6.65 0.12
CA VAL A 8 -7.26 7.39 -0.84
C VAL A 8 -6.61 7.35 -2.22
N ASN A 9 -7.42 7.39 -3.26
CA ASN A 9 -6.95 7.56 -4.64
C ASN A 9 -6.51 9.00 -4.93
N ASP A 10 -5.66 9.16 -5.93
CA ASP A 10 -5.47 10.43 -6.63
C ASP A 10 -6.47 10.56 -7.80
N ASP A 11 -6.33 11.61 -8.58
CA ASP A 11 -7.16 11.92 -9.75
C ASP A 11 -6.58 11.38 -11.07
N PHE A 12 -5.66 10.41 -10.99
CA PHE A 12 -4.92 9.83 -12.13
C PHE A 12 -4.06 10.82 -12.91
N SER A 13 -3.76 12.00 -12.34
CA SER A 13 -3.00 13.02 -13.04
C SER A 13 -1.53 12.65 -13.24
N PRO A 14 -0.95 12.98 -14.43
CA PRO A 14 0.50 13.00 -14.62
C PRO A 14 1.12 14.16 -13.85
N VAL A 15 2.45 14.17 -13.69
CA VAL A 15 3.19 15.11 -12.82
C VAL A 15 2.79 16.57 -13.04
N HIS A 16 2.70 17.03 -14.28
CA HIS A 16 2.45 18.45 -14.59
C HIS A 16 0.98 18.88 -14.38
N GLU A 17 0.06 17.93 -14.22
CA GLU A 17 -1.36 18.18 -13.93
C GLU A 17 -1.69 17.95 -12.45
N THR A 18 -0.81 17.28 -11.69
CA THR A 18 -1.05 17.00 -10.27
C THR A 18 -0.98 18.30 -9.45
N SER A 19 -2.10 18.67 -8.84
CA SER A 19 -2.13 19.86 -7.95
C SER A 19 -1.46 19.57 -6.60
N ASP A 20 -0.99 20.63 -5.93
CA ASP A 20 -0.43 20.53 -4.58
C ASP A 20 -1.46 19.93 -3.60
N GLU A 21 -2.75 20.29 -3.75
CA GLU A 21 -3.83 19.78 -2.90
C GLU A 21 -3.98 18.25 -3.03
N VAL A 22 -4.00 17.72 -4.26
CA VAL A 22 -4.06 16.27 -4.51
C VAL A 22 -2.81 15.60 -3.96
N TRP A 23 -1.64 16.15 -4.25
CA TRP A 23 -0.37 15.63 -3.76
C TRP A 23 -0.34 15.56 -2.23
N ASP A 24 -0.57 16.68 -1.55
CA ASP A 24 -0.49 16.76 -0.10
C ASP A 24 -1.50 15.84 0.59
N ARG A 25 -2.74 15.79 0.11
CA ARG A 25 -3.79 14.91 0.63
C ARG A 25 -3.38 13.43 0.51
N VAL A 26 -2.93 13.01 -0.66
CA VAL A 26 -2.58 11.61 -0.92
C VAL A 26 -1.35 11.19 -0.11
N ILE A 27 -0.31 12.01 -0.08
CA ILE A 27 0.89 11.74 0.72
C ILE A 27 0.58 11.74 2.22
N ALA A 28 -0.22 12.70 2.69
CA ALA A 28 -0.58 12.79 4.10
C ALA A 28 -1.33 11.54 4.59
N ILE A 29 -2.29 11.04 3.80
CA ILE A 29 -3.11 9.90 4.20
C ILE A 29 -2.35 8.59 3.97
N ASN A 30 -1.89 8.33 2.75
CA ASN A 30 -1.37 7.02 2.37
C ASN A 30 0.00 6.72 2.99
N LEU A 31 0.88 7.73 3.06
CA LEU A 31 2.26 7.53 3.51
C LEU A 31 2.50 8.07 4.92
N THR A 32 2.20 9.35 5.15
CA THR A 32 2.46 9.98 6.45
C THR A 32 1.61 9.36 7.56
N GLY A 33 0.35 9.00 7.26
CA GLY A 33 -0.52 8.28 8.19
C GLY A 33 0.08 6.95 8.64
N SER A 34 0.50 6.11 7.69
CA SER A 34 1.15 4.82 7.96
C SER A 34 2.44 4.98 8.77
N PHE A 35 3.26 6.00 8.46
CA PHE A 35 4.45 6.33 9.24
C PHE A 35 4.11 6.72 10.68
N LYS A 36 3.13 7.61 10.89
CA LYS A 36 2.75 8.09 12.22
C LYS A 36 2.23 6.95 13.12
N LEU A 37 1.38 6.07 12.57
CA LEU A 37 0.85 4.93 13.33
C LEU A 37 1.96 3.92 13.64
N SER A 38 2.82 3.59 12.68
CA SER A 38 3.96 2.71 12.92
C SER A 38 4.87 3.27 14.01
N ARG A 39 5.22 4.56 13.95
CA ARG A 39 6.02 5.25 14.98
C ARG A 39 5.38 5.17 16.36
N ALA A 40 4.06 5.28 16.44
CA ALA A 40 3.35 5.28 17.71
C ALA A 40 3.33 3.90 18.39
N VAL A 41 3.24 2.79 17.61
CA VAL A 41 3.16 1.43 18.18
C VAL A 41 4.53 0.81 18.44
N LEU A 42 5.57 1.21 17.73
CA LEU A 42 6.91 0.63 17.82
C LEU A 42 7.49 0.62 19.24
N PRO A 43 7.39 1.70 20.06
CA PRO A 43 7.90 1.66 21.44
C PRO A 43 7.24 0.55 22.28
N VAL A 44 5.95 0.31 22.11
CA VAL A 44 5.22 -0.75 22.82
C VAL A 44 5.67 -2.13 22.34
N MET A 45 5.85 -2.31 21.02
CA MET A 45 6.33 -3.57 20.44
C MET A 45 7.78 -3.87 20.86
N ILE A 46 8.66 -2.86 20.90
CA ILE A 46 10.05 -2.99 21.38
C ILE A 46 10.05 -3.45 22.84
N ALA A 47 9.28 -2.81 23.70
CA ALA A 47 9.18 -3.19 25.12
C ALA A 47 8.63 -4.61 25.31
N ALA A 48 7.75 -5.07 24.41
CA ALA A 48 7.22 -6.43 24.42
C ALA A 48 8.17 -7.49 23.80
N GLY A 49 9.25 -7.08 23.11
CA GLY A 49 10.16 -7.97 22.39
C GLY A 49 9.50 -8.68 21.21
N ARG A 50 8.34 -8.22 20.75
CA ARG A 50 7.59 -8.82 19.64
C ARG A 50 6.61 -7.83 19.02
N GLY A 51 6.36 -7.99 17.72
CA GLY A 51 5.36 -7.20 17.01
C GLY A 51 5.22 -7.62 15.56
N SER A 52 4.09 -7.29 14.96
CA SER A 52 3.88 -7.47 13.52
C SER A 52 3.13 -6.27 12.95
N ILE A 53 3.66 -5.70 11.88
CA ILE A 53 3.05 -4.59 11.15
C ILE A 53 2.85 -5.02 9.70
N VAL A 54 1.66 -4.77 9.15
CA VAL A 54 1.38 -4.94 7.73
C VAL A 54 0.92 -3.61 7.15
N ASN A 55 1.63 -3.14 6.14
CA ASN A 55 1.28 -1.95 5.39
C ASN A 55 0.58 -2.34 4.08
N VAL A 56 -0.59 -1.78 3.82
CA VAL A 56 -1.29 -1.98 2.55
C VAL A 56 -0.76 -0.98 1.53
N ALA A 57 0.10 -1.50 0.65
CA ALA A 57 0.62 -0.78 -0.50
C ALA A 57 -0.40 -0.79 -1.65
N SER A 58 0.01 -1.19 -2.82
CA SER A 58 -0.80 -1.37 -4.03
C SER A 58 0.06 -1.99 -5.12
N GLU A 59 -0.54 -2.52 -6.15
CA GLU A 59 0.12 -2.81 -7.41
C GLU A 59 0.84 -1.55 -7.96
N ALA A 60 0.28 -0.34 -7.74
CA ALA A 60 0.94 0.94 -8.04
C ALA A 60 2.25 1.20 -7.27
N ALA A 61 2.61 0.38 -6.30
CA ALA A 61 3.92 0.42 -5.64
C ALA A 61 4.98 -0.45 -6.34
N LEU A 62 4.57 -1.26 -7.32
CA LEU A 62 5.44 -2.18 -8.05
C LEU A 62 5.81 -1.64 -9.43
N ARG A 63 4.97 -0.78 -10.00
CA ARG A 63 5.15 -0.21 -11.34
C ARG A 63 4.44 1.15 -11.48
N GLY A 64 4.73 1.89 -12.56
CA GLY A 64 4.24 3.26 -12.75
C GLY A 64 2.97 3.38 -13.60
N ASN A 65 2.30 2.28 -13.95
CA ASN A 65 1.18 2.29 -14.91
C ASN A 65 -0.17 1.94 -14.30
N SER A 66 -0.29 1.94 -12.96
CA SER A 66 -1.50 1.49 -12.28
C SER A 66 -2.34 2.63 -11.71
N SER A 67 -1.77 3.82 -11.52
CA SER A 67 -2.45 5.00 -10.99
C SER A 67 -1.74 6.30 -11.41
N GLY A 68 -2.24 7.44 -10.95
CA GLY A 68 -1.61 8.74 -11.14
C GLY A 68 -0.34 8.91 -10.31
N THR A 69 0.25 10.10 -10.42
CA THR A 69 1.58 10.39 -9.85
C THR A 69 1.58 10.34 -8.33
N ALA A 70 0.65 11.04 -7.68
CA ALA A 70 0.66 11.17 -6.23
C ALA A 70 0.42 9.82 -5.54
N TYR A 71 -0.53 9.03 -6.04
CA TYR A 71 -0.81 7.69 -5.53
C TYR A 71 0.37 6.76 -5.71
N THR A 72 0.93 6.70 -6.92
CA THR A 72 2.10 5.88 -7.26
C THR A 72 3.27 6.19 -6.32
N VAL A 73 3.60 7.46 -6.14
CA VAL A 73 4.69 7.89 -5.24
C VAL A 73 4.39 7.49 -3.79
N SER A 74 3.16 7.74 -3.31
CA SER A 74 2.77 7.39 -1.94
C SER A 74 2.94 5.90 -1.67
N LYS A 75 2.52 5.04 -2.61
CA LYS A 75 2.57 3.58 -2.45
C LYS A 75 3.99 3.00 -2.61
N HIS A 76 4.84 3.57 -3.45
CA HIS A 76 6.28 3.28 -3.44
C HIS A 76 6.93 3.70 -2.12
N GLY A 77 6.55 4.86 -1.57
CA GLY A 77 7.00 5.32 -0.26
C GLY A 77 6.64 4.36 0.87
N VAL A 78 5.45 3.74 0.82
CA VAL A 78 5.03 2.70 1.78
C VAL A 78 5.95 1.47 1.73
N LEU A 79 6.44 1.07 0.55
CA LEU A 79 7.44 -0.02 0.46
C LEU A 79 8.78 0.38 1.08
N GLY A 80 9.22 1.62 0.86
CA GLY A 80 10.42 2.17 1.52
C GLY A 80 10.28 2.15 3.05
N LEU A 81 9.14 2.64 3.56
CA LEU A 81 8.80 2.60 4.98
C LEU A 81 8.82 1.16 5.53
N THR A 82 8.19 0.22 4.83
CA THR A 82 8.11 -1.20 5.20
C THR A 82 9.51 -1.81 5.35
N ARG A 83 10.33 -1.69 4.32
CA ARG A 83 11.68 -2.31 4.29
C ARG A 83 12.61 -1.68 5.31
N SER A 84 12.61 -0.35 5.44
CA SER A 84 13.41 0.35 6.44
C SER A 84 13.03 -0.07 7.86
N THR A 85 11.72 -0.11 8.16
CA THR A 85 11.23 -0.50 9.48
C THR A 85 11.53 -1.98 9.77
N ALA A 86 11.35 -2.86 8.80
CA ALA A 86 11.67 -4.29 8.93
C ALA A 86 13.16 -4.52 9.29
N PHE A 87 14.05 -3.81 8.60
CA PHE A 87 15.50 -3.90 8.87
C PHE A 87 15.86 -3.36 10.26
N MET A 88 15.39 -2.16 10.59
CA MET A 88 15.77 -1.47 11.84
C MET A 88 15.24 -2.16 13.09
N TYR A 89 14.05 -2.78 13.02
CA TYR A 89 13.39 -3.35 14.19
C TYR A 89 13.34 -4.87 14.22
N GLY A 90 13.88 -5.56 13.21
CA GLY A 90 14.04 -7.01 13.21
C GLY A 90 14.77 -7.55 14.44
N PRO A 91 15.90 -6.94 14.90
CA PRO A 91 16.59 -7.36 16.13
C PRO A 91 15.74 -7.27 17.41
N HIS A 92 14.63 -6.53 17.39
CA HIS A 92 13.68 -6.42 18.51
C HIS A 92 12.51 -7.42 18.41
N GLY A 93 12.58 -8.40 17.49
CA GLY A 93 11.50 -9.37 17.30
C GLY A 93 10.27 -8.80 16.61
N ILE A 94 10.42 -7.69 15.85
CA ILE A 94 9.32 -7.03 15.14
C ILE A 94 9.44 -7.33 13.65
N ARG A 95 8.35 -7.81 13.05
CA ARG A 95 8.24 -8.05 11.61
C ARG A 95 7.39 -6.95 10.96
N VAL A 96 7.82 -6.49 9.80
CA VAL A 96 7.09 -5.49 9.02
C VAL A 96 7.04 -5.92 7.56
N ASN A 97 5.85 -6.10 7.04
CA ASN A 97 5.63 -6.56 5.66
C ASN A 97 4.62 -5.65 4.95
N ALA A 98 4.55 -5.76 3.64
CA ALA A 98 3.55 -5.08 2.83
C ALA A 98 2.72 -6.10 2.05
N VAL A 99 1.44 -5.78 1.85
CA VAL A 99 0.60 -6.39 0.82
C VAL A 99 0.44 -5.39 -0.30
N ALA A 100 0.56 -5.82 -1.54
CA ALA A 100 0.35 -5.02 -2.74
C ALA A 100 -0.92 -5.51 -3.47
N PRO A 101 -2.11 -4.97 -3.14
CA PRO A 101 -3.35 -5.36 -3.80
C PRO A 101 -3.40 -4.87 -5.25
N GLY A 102 -4.10 -5.65 -6.09
CA GLY A 102 -4.65 -5.20 -7.35
C GLY A 102 -6.02 -4.55 -7.18
N GLY A 103 -6.96 -4.87 -8.06
CA GLY A 103 -8.35 -4.43 -7.94
C GLY A 103 -9.07 -5.14 -6.79
N VAL A 104 -9.64 -4.40 -5.85
CA VAL A 104 -10.41 -4.91 -4.71
C VAL A 104 -11.73 -4.17 -4.61
N ALA A 105 -12.82 -4.89 -4.47
CA ALA A 105 -14.15 -4.31 -4.24
C ALA A 105 -14.21 -3.76 -2.80
N THR A 106 -13.95 -2.46 -2.66
CA THR A 106 -13.93 -1.76 -1.37
C THR A 106 -14.70 -0.46 -1.45
N GLY A 107 -14.91 0.19 -0.30
CA GLY A 107 -15.51 1.52 -0.22
C GLY A 107 -14.54 2.68 -0.47
N ILE A 108 -13.35 2.43 -1.05
CA ILE A 108 -12.42 3.53 -1.38
C ILE A 108 -13.07 4.46 -2.42
N PRO A 109 -13.25 5.76 -2.11
CA PRO A 109 -13.93 6.63 -3.04
C PRO A 109 -13.08 6.86 -4.29
N MET A 110 -13.75 6.78 -5.45
CA MET A 110 -13.15 7.26 -6.68
C MET A 110 -13.20 8.80 -6.70
N PRO A 111 -12.19 9.46 -7.29
CA PRO A 111 -12.20 10.91 -7.41
C PRO A 111 -13.39 11.37 -8.28
N GLU A 112 -14.01 12.50 -7.90
CA GLU A 112 -15.12 13.10 -8.65
C GLU A 112 -14.70 13.53 -10.05
N GLN A 113 -13.47 13.97 -10.18
CA GLN A 113 -12.84 14.36 -11.46
C GLN A 113 -11.54 13.62 -11.62
N VAL A 114 -11.28 13.15 -12.82
CA VAL A 114 -10.04 12.46 -13.19
C VAL A 114 -9.36 13.19 -14.33
N SER A 115 -8.04 13.18 -14.38
CA SER A 115 -7.29 13.69 -15.51
C SER A 115 -7.62 12.91 -16.79
N PRO A 116 -8.11 13.58 -17.85
CA PRO A 116 -8.34 12.92 -19.13
C PRO A 116 -7.04 12.35 -19.72
N THR A 117 -5.93 13.08 -19.59
CA THR A 117 -4.61 12.67 -20.09
C THR A 117 -4.15 11.39 -19.37
N GLY A 118 -4.20 11.38 -18.04
CA GLY A 118 -3.79 10.25 -17.23
C GLY A 118 -4.70 9.04 -17.46
N SER A 119 -6.02 9.24 -17.43
CA SER A 119 -7.00 8.17 -17.66
C SER A 119 -6.82 7.50 -19.03
N ALA A 120 -6.64 8.27 -20.08
CA ALA A 120 -6.42 7.73 -21.43
C ALA A 120 -5.13 6.89 -21.48
N ARG A 121 -4.05 7.32 -20.80
CA ARG A 121 -2.79 6.60 -20.76
C ARG A 121 -2.85 5.32 -19.93
N LEU A 122 -3.60 5.34 -18.82
CA LEU A 122 -3.74 4.20 -17.90
C LEU A 122 -4.74 3.15 -18.39
N ALA A 123 -5.73 3.52 -19.18
CA ALA A 123 -6.84 2.66 -19.60
C ALA A 123 -6.40 1.28 -20.15
N PRO A 124 -5.40 1.14 -21.03
CA PRO A 124 -5.00 -0.17 -21.53
C PRO A 124 -4.49 -1.11 -20.42
N PHE A 125 -3.84 -0.56 -19.40
CA PHE A 125 -3.30 -1.34 -18.28
C PHE A 125 -4.38 -1.69 -17.27
N GLN A 126 -5.34 -0.78 -17.05
CA GLN A 126 -6.50 -1.02 -16.19
C GLN A 126 -7.45 -2.08 -16.79
N GLN A 127 -7.54 -2.19 -18.11
CA GLN A 127 -8.29 -3.26 -18.78
C GLN A 127 -7.70 -4.65 -18.56
N ALA A 128 -6.42 -4.73 -18.21
CA ALA A 128 -5.75 -5.98 -17.88
C ALA A 128 -5.93 -6.40 -16.40
N ILE A 129 -6.64 -5.59 -15.58
CA ILE A 129 -6.98 -5.99 -14.22
C ILE A 129 -7.81 -7.27 -14.25
N PRO A 130 -7.38 -8.35 -13.55
CA PRO A 130 -8.18 -9.55 -13.40
C PRO A 130 -9.50 -9.28 -12.65
N SER A 131 -10.22 -10.30 -12.30
CA SER A 131 -11.42 -10.15 -11.47
C SER A 131 -11.08 -9.42 -10.16
N LEU A 132 -11.98 -8.52 -9.72
CA LEU A 132 -11.82 -7.84 -8.44
C LEU A 132 -11.84 -8.85 -7.29
N ALA A 133 -10.90 -8.75 -6.39
CA ALA A 133 -10.93 -9.48 -5.12
C ALA A 133 -12.00 -8.91 -4.18
N THR A 134 -12.50 -9.72 -3.25
CA THR A 134 -13.31 -9.20 -2.15
C THR A 134 -12.42 -8.66 -1.03
N ALA A 135 -12.99 -7.85 -0.14
CA ALA A 135 -12.29 -7.35 1.03
C ALA A 135 -11.78 -8.50 1.93
N GLU A 136 -12.55 -9.58 2.06
CA GLU A 136 -12.20 -10.76 2.85
C GLU A 136 -10.99 -11.51 2.26
N GLN A 137 -10.91 -11.61 0.93
CA GLN A 137 -9.76 -12.23 0.26
C GLN A 137 -8.48 -11.44 0.50
N LEU A 138 -8.55 -10.10 0.46
CA LEU A 138 -7.41 -9.26 0.82
C LEU A 138 -7.07 -9.37 2.30
N ALA A 139 -8.07 -9.38 3.19
CA ALA A 139 -7.89 -9.52 4.62
C ALA A 139 -7.17 -10.83 4.98
N ALA A 140 -7.40 -11.92 4.25
CA ALA A 140 -6.68 -13.17 4.44
C ALA A 140 -5.17 -13.03 4.23
N SER A 141 -4.73 -12.28 3.20
CA SER A 141 -3.31 -11.99 2.96
C SER A 141 -2.70 -11.16 4.10
N ILE A 142 -3.45 -10.17 4.61
CA ILE A 142 -3.03 -9.31 5.70
C ILE A 142 -2.89 -10.11 7.00
N THR A 143 -3.91 -10.91 7.35
CA THR A 143 -3.93 -11.71 8.58
C THR A 143 -2.85 -12.79 8.58
N PHE A 144 -2.58 -13.42 7.45
CA PHE A 144 -1.46 -14.36 7.29
C PHE A 144 -0.12 -13.70 7.68
N LEU A 145 0.18 -12.52 7.15
CA LEU A 145 1.43 -11.82 7.47
C LEU A 145 1.48 -11.30 8.91
N LEU A 146 0.33 -11.02 9.53
CA LEU A 146 0.27 -10.60 10.94
C LEU A 146 0.42 -11.77 11.91
N SER A 147 -0.01 -12.96 11.53
CA SER A 147 -0.06 -14.17 12.36
C SER A 147 1.33 -14.84 12.52
N ASP A 148 1.39 -15.86 13.35
CA ASP A 148 2.57 -16.69 13.55
C ASP A 148 2.88 -17.58 12.32
N ASP A 149 1.91 -17.82 11.42
CA ASP A 149 2.17 -18.50 10.15
C ASP A 149 3.16 -17.73 9.27
N GLY A 150 3.21 -16.39 9.42
CA GLY A 150 4.18 -15.52 8.76
C GLY A 150 5.48 -15.27 9.54
N ILE A 151 5.81 -16.07 10.56
CA ILE A 151 6.90 -15.77 11.50
C ILE A 151 8.29 -15.57 10.85
N ASN A 152 8.56 -16.26 9.75
CA ASN A 152 9.82 -16.14 9.01
C ASN A 152 9.79 -15.13 7.86
N ILE A 153 8.73 -14.29 7.80
CA ILE A 153 8.55 -13.30 6.73
C ILE A 153 8.74 -11.91 7.33
N ASN A 154 9.78 -11.20 6.88
CA ASN A 154 10.09 -9.83 7.30
C ASN A 154 10.65 -9.01 6.13
N GLY A 155 10.12 -7.82 5.89
CA GLY A 155 10.50 -6.94 4.78
C GLY A 155 9.92 -7.35 3.42
N ALA A 156 9.05 -8.35 3.38
CA ALA A 156 8.45 -8.83 2.14
C ALA A 156 7.36 -7.89 1.61
N VAL A 157 7.18 -7.95 0.30
CA VAL A 157 6.04 -7.37 -0.41
C VAL A 157 5.28 -8.51 -1.06
N LEU A 158 4.06 -8.76 -0.62
CA LEU A 158 3.20 -9.81 -1.13
C LEU A 158 2.18 -9.23 -2.13
N PRO A 159 2.34 -9.46 -3.45
CA PRO A 159 1.28 -9.15 -4.40
C PRO A 159 0.01 -9.96 -4.09
N SER A 160 -1.13 -9.30 -4.00
CA SER A 160 -2.45 -9.90 -3.81
C SER A 160 -3.40 -9.31 -4.85
N ASP A 161 -3.13 -9.63 -6.13
CA ASP A 161 -3.60 -8.89 -7.29
C ASP A 161 -4.16 -9.77 -8.40
N GLY A 162 -4.36 -11.06 -8.13
CA GLY A 162 -4.87 -12.02 -9.11
C GLY A 162 -3.93 -12.27 -10.29
N GLY A 163 -2.65 -11.90 -10.17
CA GLY A 163 -1.65 -12.04 -11.23
C GLY A 163 -1.53 -10.80 -12.12
N TRP A 164 -2.13 -9.66 -11.75
CA TRP A 164 -2.02 -8.43 -12.54
C TRP A 164 -0.56 -7.95 -12.66
N SER A 165 0.24 -8.10 -11.62
CA SER A 165 1.66 -7.65 -11.61
C SER A 165 2.61 -8.52 -12.45
N VAL A 166 2.18 -9.67 -12.94
CA VAL A 166 3.01 -10.60 -13.75
C VAL A 166 2.63 -10.61 -15.24
N GLN A 167 1.86 -9.62 -15.68
CA GLN A 167 1.46 -9.42 -17.08
C GLN A 167 2.38 -8.40 -17.77
#